data_489d1d97a036dfd45a42fc6e5c3c54b1
#
_entry.id   489d1d97a036dfd45a42fc6e5c3c54b1
#
_cell.length_a   1.000
_cell.length_b   1.000
_cell.length_c   1.000
_cell.angle_alpha   90.00
_cell.angle_beta   90.00
_cell.angle_gamma   90.00
#
_symmetry.space_group_name_H-M   'P 1'
#
loop_
_entity.id
_entity.type
_entity.pdbx_description
1 polymer ?
#
loop_
_entity_poly.entity_id
_entity_poly.type
_entity_poly.pdbx_seq_one_letter_code
_entity_poly.pdbx_strand_id
1 'polypeptide(L)'
;MAAVSGGRLAQLREQAPRLLKKYRLPLLIFLAGLILAAWPTGKKQETKSVPVEAVSGFDLDATTSQLEQLLSGIAGAGRVRLMLTLSGSEKTLYQTDSRTVTSAGSTTTQTETVFRQTGSSEKEPAAQSVLYPQYQGALVVCDGADSASVRLAIIQAVSSLTGLGSNKIAVVKMKGQ
;
A
#
# COMPACT_ATOMS: atom_id res chain seq x y z
N MET A 1 -36.71 57.88 28.23
CA MET A 1 -36.18 58.40 26.92
C MET A 1 -35.53 57.23 26.20
N ALA A 2 -35.89 56.78 25.06
CA ALA A 2 -36.85 57.10 24.02
C ALA A 2 -37.19 55.81 23.27
N ALA A 3 -38.45 55.53 23.08
CA ALA A 3 -38.96 54.52 22.17
C ALA A 3 -38.97 55.08 20.75
N VAL A 4 -38.18 54.56 19.83
CA VAL A 4 -38.38 54.74 18.37
C VAL A 4 -37.69 53.64 17.63
N SER A 5 -38.42 52.64 17.19
CA SER A 5 -38.14 51.96 15.91
C SER A 5 -39.16 50.85 15.54
N GLY A 6 -40.39 50.91 16.10
CA GLY A 6 -41.45 49.94 15.72
C GLY A 6 -42.16 50.22 14.37
N GLY A 7 -41.98 51.42 13.76
CA GLY A 7 -42.75 51.84 12.60
C GLY A 7 -42.23 51.43 11.22
N ARG A 8 -40.99 51.08 11.07
CA ARG A 8 -40.41 50.78 9.73
C ARG A 8 -40.58 49.31 9.32
N LEU A 9 -40.70 48.39 10.28
CA LEU A 9 -40.91 46.98 9.99
C LEU A 9 -42.35 46.63 9.60
N ALA A 10 -43.33 47.45 10.05
CA ALA A 10 -44.74 47.28 9.70
C ALA A 10 -45.04 47.71 8.24
N GLN A 11 -44.37 48.75 7.74
CA GLN A 11 -44.55 49.21 6.36
C GLN A 11 -43.90 48.30 5.30
N LEU A 12 -42.85 47.56 5.67
CA LEU A 12 -42.21 46.57 4.79
C LEU A 12 -43.07 45.32 4.62
N ARG A 13 -43.95 45.03 5.56
CA ARG A 13 -44.81 43.84 5.55
C ARG A 13 -46.02 44.00 4.61
N GLU A 14 -46.47 45.22 4.36
CA GLU A 14 -47.63 45.48 3.52
C GLU A 14 -47.31 45.59 2.01
N GLN A 15 -46.06 45.90 1.66
CA GLN A 15 -45.63 46.01 0.28
C GLN A 15 -45.03 44.71 -0.29
N ALA A 16 -44.72 43.72 0.59
CA ALA A 16 -44.16 42.44 0.21
C ALA A 16 -45.01 41.66 -0.83
N PRO A 17 -46.36 41.60 -0.75
CA PRO A 17 -47.12 40.75 -1.67
C PRO A 17 -47.21 41.30 -3.10
N ARG A 18 -47.04 42.61 -3.31
CA ARG A 18 -47.10 43.23 -4.67
C ARG A 18 -45.78 43.11 -5.40
N LEU A 19 -44.67 43.15 -4.69
CA LEU A 19 -43.34 42.95 -5.26
C LEU A 19 -43.07 41.45 -5.54
N LEU A 20 -43.59 40.56 -4.72
CA LEU A 20 -43.48 39.13 -4.95
C LEU A 20 -44.15 38.66 -6.25
N LYS A 21 -45.29 39.27 -6.65
CA LYS A 21 -45.97 38.92 -7.91
C LYS A 21 -45.13 39.29 -9.14
N LYS A 22 -44.43 40.43 -9.10
CA LYS A 22 -43.63 40.94 -10.24
C LYS A 22 -42.28 40.21 -10.37
N TYR A 23 -41.74 39.71 -9.26
CA TYR A 23 -40.42 39.07 -9.22
C TYR A 23 -40.47 37.56 -8.92
N ARG A 24 -41.63 36.90 -9.13
CA ARG A 24 -41.76 35.45 -8.89
C ARG A 24 -40.77 34.64 -9.69
N LEU A 25 -40.52 35.04 -10.93
CA LEU A 25 -39.60 34.32 -11.82
C LEU A 25 -38.11 34.47 -11.38
N PRO A 26 -37.57 35.68 -11.17
CA PRO A 26 -36.19 35.79 -10.71
C PRO A 26 -35.98 35.26 -9.27
N LEU A 27 -37.02 35.36 -8.41
CA LEU A 27 -36.95 34.82 -7.05
C LEU A 27 -36.87 33.27 -7.05
N LEU A 28 -37.62 32.60 -7.95
CA LEU A 28 -37.53 31.14 -8.12
C LEU A 28 -36.16 30.70 -8.64
N ILE A 29 -35.59 31.45 -9.59
CA ILE A 29 -34.25 31.17 -10.12
C ILE A 29 -33.21 31.39 -9.03
N PHE A 30 -33.33 32.43 -8.22
CA PHE A 30 -32.42 32.70 -7.11
C PHE A 30 -32.53 31.62 -6.03
N LEU A 31 -33.75 31.18 -5.69
CA LEU A 31 -33.99 30.10 -4.72
C LEU A 31 -33.45 28.75 -5.24
N ALA A 32 -33.66 28.46 -6.53
CA ALA A 32 -33.10 27.27 -7.16
C ALA A 32 -31.56 27.30 -7.16
N GLY A 33 -30.96 28.44 -7.42
CA GLY A 33 -29.51 28.65 -7.33
C GLY A 33 -28.97 28.45 -5.92
N LEU A 34 -29.71 28.93 -4.91
CA LEU A 34 -29.34 28.78 -3.50
C LEU A 34 -29.44 27.31 -3.04
N ILE A 35 -30.46 26.60 -3.53
CA ILE A 35 -30.59 25.15 -3.29
C ILE A 35 -29.45 24.36 -3.97
N LEU A 36 -29.06 24.72 -5.20
CA LEU A 36 -27.92 24.15 -5.87
C LEU A 36 -26.61 24.48 -5.15
N ALA A 37 -26.48 25.70 -4.62
CA ALA A 37 -25.28 26.10 -3.86
C ALA A 37 -25.21 25.45 -2.46
N ALA A 38 -26.36 25.14 -1.87
CA ALA A 38 -26.45 24.43 -0.59
C ALA A 38 -26.33 22.89 -0.74
N TRP A 39 -26.46 22.36 -1.95
CA TRP A 39 -26.07 20.98 -2.18
C TRP A 39 -24.57 20.89 -2.06
N PRO A 40 -24.05 20.08 -1.12
CA PRO A 40 -22.61 19.88 -1.01
C PRO A 40 -22.15 19.08 -2.23
N THR A 41 -21.98 19.75 -3.37
CA THR A 41 -21.25 19.29 -4.55
C THR A 41 -19.75 19.40 -4.30
N GLY A 42 -19.36 19.10 -3.11
CA GLY A 42 -18.02 18.97 -2.66
C GLY A 42 -17.91 17.65 -1.91
N LYS A 43 -18.16 16.50 -2.55
CA LYS A 43 -17.17 15.48 -2.33
C LYS A 43 -15.85 16.15 -2.75
N LYS A 44 -15.17 16.84 -1.83
CA LYS A 44 -13.74 16.72 -1.78
C LYS A 44 -13.55 15.21 -1.97
N GLN A 45 -13.29 14.84 -3.17
CA GLN A 45 -12.42 13.74 -3.41
C GLN A 45 -11.19 14.21 -2.64
N GLU A 46 -11.16 13.91 -1.32
CA GLU A 46 -9.90 13.56 -0.73
C GLU A 46 -9.38 12.63 -1.80
N THR A 47 -8.48 13.14 -2.60
CA THR A 47 -7.42 12.35 -3.12
C THR A 47 -6.90 11.74 -1.83
N LYS A 48 -7.53 10.63 -1.38
CA LYS A 48 -6.77 9.62 -0.73
C LYS A 48 -5.58 9.57 -1.65
N SER A 49 -4.50 10.25 -1.25
CA SER A 49 -3.20 9.74 -1.52
C SER A 49 -3.44 8.28 -1.18
N VAL A 50 -3.77 7.50 -2.22
CA VAL A 50 -3.61 6.07 -2.15
C VAL A 50 -2.26 6.06 -1.51
N PRO A 51 -2.13 5.64 -0.22
CA PRO A 51 -0.81 5.36 0.25
C PRO A 51 -0.39 4.54 -0.95
N VAL A 52 0.68 4.91 -1.63
CA VAL A 52 1.39 3.95 -2.43
C VAL A 52 1.58 2.90 -1.35
N GLU A 53 0.57 2.00 -1.27
CA GLU A 53 0.75 0.73 -0.63
C GLU A 53 2.01 0.35 -1.31
N ALA A 54 3.09 0.60 -0.56
CA ALA A 54 4.39 0.13 -0.91
C ALA A 54 4.06 -1.28 -1.30
N VAL A 55 4.02 -1.53 -2.63
CA VAL A 55 3.50 -2.75 -3.27
C VAL A 55 4.01 -3.80 -2.37
N SER A 56 3.12 -4.33 -1.58
CA SER A 56 3.32 -4.79 -0.21
C SER A 56 4.52 -5.67 -0.26
N GLY A 57 5.56 -5.19 0.38
CA GLY A 57 6.81 -5.85 0.42
C GLY A 57 6.52 -7.32 0.65
N PHE A 58 7.28 -8.17 0.11
CA PHE A 58 7.23 -9.62 0.18
C PHE A 58 6.56 -10.10 1.49
N ASP A 59 5.30 -10.59 1.38
CA ASP A 59 4.53 -11.12 2.51
C ASP A 59 4.94 -12.58 2.75
N LEU A 60 5.83 -12.76 3.72
CA LEU A 60 6.32 -14.07 4.10
C LEU A 60 5.21 -14.96 4.68
N ASP A 61 4.30 -14.39 5.46
CA ASP A 61 3.25 -15.16 6.14
C ASP A 61 2.20 -15.66 5.14
N ALA A 62 1.80 -14.84 4.19
CA ALA A 62 0.91 -15.23 3.11
C ALA A 62 1.56 -16.34 2.24
N THR A 63 2.83 -16.16 1.87
CA THR A 63 3.57 -17.14 1.07
C THR A 63 3.73 -18.46 1.81
N THR A 64 4.07 -18.44 3.10
CA THR A 64 4.20 -19.63 3.94
C THR A 64 2.89 -20.38 4.04
N SER A 65 1.78 -19.67 4.27
CA SER A 65 0.44 -20.29 4.35
C SER A 65 0.00 -20.94 3.05
N GLN A 66 0.27 -20.32 1.91
CA GLN A 66 0.01 -20.89 0.59
C GLN A 66 0.84 -22.14 0.34
N LEU A 67 2.12 -22.12 0.70
CA LEU A 67 3.00 -23.28 0.57
C LEU A 67 2.57 -24.44 1.47
N GLU A 68 2.19 -24.18 2.73
CA GLU A 68 1.65 -25.22 3.63
C GLU A 68 0.43 -25.91 3.00
N GLN A 69 -0.48 -25.12 2.41
CA GLN A 69 -1.67 -25.63 1.78
C GLN A 69 -1.35 -26.50 0.56
N LEU A 70 -0.43 -26.07 -0.29
CA LEU A 70 0.03 -26.85 -1.44
C LEU A 70 0.75 -28.14 -1.02
N LEU A 71 1.63 -28.07 -0.04
CA LEU A 71 2.38 -29.22 0.45
C LEU A 71 1.49 -30.26 1.16
N SER A 72 0.41 -29.81 1.82
CA SER A 72 -0.58 -30.73 2.42
C SER A 72 -1.33 -31.55 1.37
N GLY A 73 -1.38 -31.08 0.12
CA GLY A 73 -1.95 -31.82 -1.02
C GLY A 73 -1.09 -32.96 -1.54
N ILE A 74 0.16 -33.09 -1.08
CA ILE A 74 1.03 -34.22 -1.47
C ILE A 74 0.51 -35.49 -0.82
N ALA A 75 0.32 -36.55 -1.63
CA ALA A 75 -0.19 -37.82 -1.17
C ALA A 75 0.70 -38.37 -0.03
N GLY A 76 0.09 -38.61 1.11
CA GLY A 76 0.78 -39.14 2.30
C GLY A 76 1.49 -38.11 3.17
N ALA A 77 1.49 -36.81 2.81
CA ALA A 77 2.10 -35.77 3.65
C ALA A 77 1.30 -35.50 4.94
N GLY A 78 -0.04 -35.58 4.87
CA GLY A 78 -0.90 -35.29 5.99
C GLY A 78 -0.90 -33.78 6.33
N ARG A 79 -0.97 -33.46 7.61
CA ARG A 79 -0.84 -32.08 8.07
C ARG A 79 0.58 -31.59 7.85
N VAL A 80 0.73 -30.40 7.31
CA VAL A 80 2.03 -29.78 7.06
C VAL A 80 2.11 -28.44 7.76
N ARG A 81 3.23 -28.15 8.36
CA ARG A 81 3.64 -26.85 8.88
C ARG A 81 4.97 -26.47 8.27
N LEU A 82 5.08 -25.25 7.83
CA LEU A 82 6.26 -24.73 7.18
C LEU A 82 6.78 -23.50 7.91
N MET A 83 8.08 -23.43 8.10
CA MET A 83 8.77 -22.23 8.53
C MET A 83 9.85 -21.91 7.50
N LEU A 84 9.80 -20.68 6.97
CA LEU A 84 10.80 -20.16 6.05
C LEU A 84 11.66 -19.11 6.75
N THR A 85 12.95 -19.13 6.48
CA THR A 85 13.88 -18.08 6.91
C THR A 85 14.44 -17.32 5.73
N LEU A 86 14.63 -16.01 5.91
CA LEU A 86 15.14 -15.12 4.89
C LEU A 86 16.59 -14.70 5.19
N SER A 87 17.36 -14.43 4.16
CA SER A 87 18.77 -13.99 4.28
C SER A 87 18.95 -12.53 4.69
N GLY A 88 17.88 -11.76 4.79
CA GLY A 88 17.90 -10.35 5.14
C GLY A 88 16.54 -9.71 4.93
N SER A 89 16.49 -8.40 5.01
CA SER A 89 15.31 -7.61 4.70
C SER A 89 15.33 -7.12 3.24
N GLU A 90 14.22 -6.57 2.81
CA GLU A 90 14.13 -5.81 1.56
C GLU A 90 15.14 -4.66 1.55
N LYS A 91 15.78 -4.45 0.39
CA LYS A 91 16.75 -3.38 0.17
C LYS A 91 16.33 -2.51 -1.00
N THR A 92 16.13 -1.23 -0.76
CA THR A 92 15.92 -0.26 -1.82
C THR A 92 17.27 0.29 -2.26
N LEU A 93 17.60 0.11 -3.54
CA LEU A 93 18.74 0.77 -4.17
C LEU A 93 18.29 2.10 -4.74
N TYR A 94 18.98 3.15 -4.33
CA TYR A 94 18.72 4.49 -4.84
C TYR A 94 19.64 4.81 -6.01
N GLN A 95 19.13 5.59 -6.94
CA GLN A 95 19.92 6.06 -8.08
C GLN A 95 20.97 7.04 -7.58
N THR A 96 22.22 6.80 -8.01
CA THR A 96 23.35 7.67 -7.72
C THR A 96 23.96 8.20 -9.01
N ASP A 97 24.34 9.46 -9.00
CA ASP A 97 25.16 10.07 -10.04
C ASP A 97 26.62 10.09 -9.59
N SER A 98 27.53 9.64 -10.45
CA SER A 98 28.94 9.50 -10.12
C SER A 98 29.79 10.25 -11.15
N ARG A 99 30.56 11.22 -10.65
CA ARG A 99 31.49 11.99 -11.48
C ARG A 99 32.93 11.69 -11.05
N THR A 100 33.70 11.17 -12.00
CA THR A 100 35.13 10.92 -11.79
C THR A 100 35.96 11.94 -12.51
N VAL A 101 36.86 12.63 -11.83
CA VAL A 101 37.79 13.57 -12.38
C VAL A 101 39.22 13.07 -12.13
N THR A 102 39.98 12.87 -13.21
CA THR A 102 41.38 12.46 -13.12
C THR A 102 42.27 13.62 -13.55
N SER A 103 43.18 14.07 -12.69
CA SER A 103 44.12 15.12 -12.95
C SER A 103 45.51 14.75 -12.40
N ALA A 104 46.53 14.80 -13.23
CA ALA A 104 47.93 14.68 -12.85
C ALA A 104 48.27 13.60 -11.81
N GLY A 105 47.73 12.38 -11.99
CA GLY A 105 47.98 11.26 -11.08
C GLY A 105 47.08 11.14 -9.88
N SER A 106 46.10 12.03 -9.73
CA SER A 106 45.05 11.95 -8.71
C SER A 106 43.70 11.71 -9.36
N THR A 107 42.94 10.75 -8.83
CA THR A 107 41.55 10.46 -9.26
C THR A 107 40.62 10.78 -8.10
N THR A 108 39.69 11.69 -8.33
CA THR A 108 38.64 12.04 -7.39
C THR A 108 37.30 11.56 -7.93
N THR A 109 36.59 10.72 -7.17
CA THR A 109 35.23 10.27 -7.47
C THR A 109 34.25 10.91 -6.50
N GLN A 110 33.29 11.63 -7.04
CA GLN A 110 32.16 12.18 -6.29
C GLN A 110 30.90 11.42 -6.65
N THR A 111 30.19 10.93 -5.65
CA THR A 111 28.92 10.20 -5.82
C THR A 111 27.83 10.92 -5.06
N GLU A 112 26.75 11.24 -5.75
CA GLU A 112 25.59 11.93 -5.17
C GLU A 112 24.33 11.12 -5.42
N THR A 113 23.41 11.09 -4.44
CA THR A 113 22.11 10.46 -4.61
C THR A 113 21.20 11.37 -5.44
N VAL A 114 20.54 10.81 -6.43
CA VAL A 114 19.58 11.54 -7.27
C VAL A 114 18.26 11.66 -6.53
N PHE A 115 17.75 12.89 -6.40
CA PHE A 115 16.45 13.17 -5.80
C PHE A 115 15.42 13.49 -6.88
N ARG A 116 14.21 12.96 -6.71
CA ARG A 116 13.03 13.29 -7.49
C ARG A 116 12.15 14.25 -6.71
N GLN A 117 11.64 15.28 -7.36
CA GLN A 117 10.70 16.21 -6.75
C GLN A 117 9.30 15.60 -6.82
N THR A 118 8.71 15.40 -5.63
CA THR A 118 7.34 14.88 -5.48
C THR A 118 6.49 15.99 -4.85
N GLY A 119 5.77 16.74 -5.70
CA GLY A 119 5.04 17.93 -5.26
C GLY A 119 5.86 19.21 -5.21
N SER A 120 5.35 20.25 -4.53
CA SER A 120 5.93 21.61 -4.56
C SER A 120 7.17 21.81 -3.68
N SER A 121 7.46 20.94 -2.72
CA SER A 121 8.56 21.15 -1.76
C SER A 121 9.25 19.89 -1.26
N GLU A 122 8.75 18.70 -1.60
CA GLU A 122 9.28 17.45 -1.07
C GLU A 122 10.20 16.78 -2.08
N LYS A 123 11.43 16.47 -1.64
CA LYS A 123 12.43 15.76 -2.43
C LYS A 123 12.58 14.35 -1.87
N GLU A 124 12.33 13.37 -2.68
CA GLU A 124 12.53 11.96 -2.34
C GLU A 124 13.70 11.38 -3.13
N PRO A 125 14.52 10.51 -2.53
CA PRO A 125 15.56 9.80 -3.26
C PRO A 125 14.92 8.96 -4.39
N ALA A 126 15.44 9.05 -5.59
CA ALA A 126 14.96 8.25 -6.70
C ALA A 126 15.32 6.77 -6.49
N ALA A 127 14.34 5.92 -6.25
CA ALA A 127 14.56 4.48 -6.17
C ALA A 127 14.88 3.93 -7.57
N GLN A 128 16.01 3.23 -7.70
CA GLN A 128 16.43 2.56 -8.91
C GLN A 128 15.84 1.16 -9.00
N SER A 129 15.90 0.40 -7.91
CA SER A 129 15.34 -0.94 -7.81
C SER A 129 15.08 -1.33 -6.37
N VAL A 130 14.17 -2.28 -6.21
CA VAL A 130 13.89 -2.93 -4.93
C VAL A 130 14.37 -4.37 -5.03
N LEU A 131 15.27 -4.77 -4.14
CA LEU A 131 15.76 -6.13 -4.03
C LEU A 131 14.99 -6.83 -2.93
N TYR A 132 14.25 -7.87 -3.31
CA TYR A 132 13.53 -8.71 -2.35
C TYR A 132 14.49 -9.66 -1.64
N PRO A 133 14.21 -10.00 -0.37
CA PRO A 133 15.02 -10.94 0.39
C PRO A 133 14.97 -12.33 -0.24
N GLN A 134 16.09 -13.06 -0.19
CA GLN A 134 16.16 -14.43 -0.65
C GLN A 134 15.89 -15.38 0.52
N TYR A 135 15.31 -16.55 0.22
CA TYR A 135 15.17 -17.61 1.21
C TYR A 135 16.53 -18.14 1.63
N GLN A 136 16.71 -18.38 2.92
CA GLN A 136 17.94 -18.90 3.50
C GLN A 136 17.80 -20.36 3.90
N GLY A 137 16.63 -20.77 4.38
CA GLY A 137 16.34 -22.12 4.81
C GLY A 137 14.85 -22.39 4.97
N ALA A 138 14.48 -23.65 5.02
CA ALA A 138 13.11 -24.12 5.23
C ALA A 138 13.08 -25.29 6.22
N LEU A 139 12.14 -25.26 7.16
CA LEU A 139 11.80 -26.37 8.04
C LEU A 139 10.35 -26.77 7.76
N VAL A 140 10.15 -28.01 7.37
CA VAL A 140 8.83 -28.61 7.14
C VAL A 140 8.55 -29.65 8.21
N VAL A 141 7.44 -29.52 8.89
CA VAL A 141 6.97 -30.50 9.90
C VAL A 141 5.69 -31.13 9.36
N CYS A 142 5.69 -32.45 9.10
CA CYS A 142 4.53 -33.14 8.53
C CYS A 142 4.28 -34.50 9.15
N ASP A 143 3.03 -34.97 9.05
CA ASP A 143 2.66 -36.31 9.59
C ASP A 143 3.35 -37.43 8.83
N GLY A 144 3.52 -37.28 7.51
CA GLY A 144 4.02 -38.31 6.61
C GLY A 144 5.53 -38.37 6.47
N ALA A 145 6.31 -37.66 7.31
CA ALA A 145 7.77 -37.62 7.21
C ALA A 145 8.50 -38.96 7.45
N ASP A 146 7.82 -39.99 7.93
CA ASP A 146 8.38 -41.31 8.04
C ASP A 146 8.68 -41.93 6.67
N SER A 147 7.87 -41.63 5.66
CA SER A 147 8.04 -42.10 4.30
C SER A 147 9.15 -41.33 3.58
N ALA A 148 10.15 -42.04 3.09
CA ALA A 148 11.25 -41.46 2.33
C ALA A 148 10.78 -40.78 1.03
N SER A 149 9.75 -41.35 0.38
CA SER A 149 9.15 -40.78 -0.84
C SER A 149 8.44 -39.46 -0.57
N VAL A 150 7.71 -39.34 0.53
CA VAL A 150 7.06 -38.13 0.95
C VAL A 150 8.08 -37.03 1.27
N ARG A 151 9.11 -37.36 2.05
CA ARG A 151 10.20 -36.41 2.33
C ARG A 151 10.85 -35.89 1.06
N LEU A 152 11.16 -36.81 0.11
CA LEU A 152 11.77 -36.42 -1.16
C LEU A 152 10.86 -35.50 -1.96
N ALA A 153 9.59 -35.84 -2.07
CA ALA A 153 8.59 -35.02 -2.78
C ALA A 153 8.48 -33.61 -2.17
N ILE A 154 8.42 -33.48 -0.84
CA ILE A 154 8.38 -32.21 -0.13
C ILE A 154 9.66 -31.40 -0.38
N ILE A 155 10.84 -32.02 -0.27
CA ILE A 155 12.12 -31.36 -0.52
C ILE A 155 12.18 -30.84 -1.95
N GLN A 156 11.78 -31.64 -2.94
CA GLN A 156 11.74 -31.20 -4.35
C GLN A 156 10.77 -30.05 -4.58
N ALA A 157 9.57 -30.14 -4.01
CA ALA A 157 8.57 -29.09 -4.14
C ALA A 157 9.05 -27.77 -3.54
N VAL A 158 9.55 -27.78 -2.31
CA VAL A 158 10.08 -26.58 -1.64
C VAL A 158 11.28 -26.03 -2.39
N SER A 159 12.22 -26.89 -2.80
CA SER A 159 13.40 -26.48 -3.57
C SER A 159 13.02 -25.77 -4.87
N SER A 160 12.06 -26.31 -5.62
CA SER A 160 11.60 -25.74 -6.90
C SER A 160 10.93 -24.38 -6.74
N LEU A 161 10.22 -24.17 -5.64
CA LEU A 161 9.46 -22.93 -5.40
C LEU A 161 10.30 -21.82 -4.75
N THR A 162 11.24 -22.21 -3.88
CA THR A 162 12.04 -21.26 -3.11
C THR A 162 13.46 -21.04 -3.65
N GLY A 163 13.93 -21.92 -4.53
CA GLY A 163 15.32 -21.92 -5.00
C GLY A 163 16.32 -22.44 -3.96
N LEU A 164 15.85 -22.97 -2.81
CA LEU A 164 16.71 -23.54 -1.78
C LEU A 164 17.33 -24.85 -2.23
N GLY A 165 18.60 -25.02 -1.96
CA GLY A 165 19.23 -26.34 -2.07
C GLY A 165 18.66 -27.33 -1.05
N SER A 166 18.61 -28.62 -1.39
CA SER A 166 18.09 -29.70 -0.52
C SER A 166 18.78 -29.78 0.86
N ASN A 167 20.01 -29.32 0.94
CA ASN A 167 20.80 -29.23 2.19
C ASN A 167 20.33 -28.14 3.16
N LYS A 168 19.46 -27.21 2.67
CA LYS A 168 18.89 -26.14 3.45
C LYS A 168 17.40 -26.35 3.79
N ILE A 169 16.88 -27.53 3.45
CA ILE A 169 15.50 -27.93 3.68
C ILE A 169 15.49 -29.11 4.65
N ALA A 170 14.94 -28.94 5.82
CA ALA A 170 14.75 -29.99 6.81
C ALA A 170 13.28 -30.44 6.80
N VAL A 171 13.05 -31.76 6.71
CA VAL A 171 11.71 -32.36 6.82
C VAL A 171 11.68 -33.27 8.01
N VAL A 172 10.84 -32.98 9.00
CA VAL A 172 10.75 -33.73 10.26
C VAL A 172 9.32 -34.17 10.54
N LYS A 173 9.19 -35.24 11.30
CA LYS A 173 7.91 -35.81 11.66
C LYS A 173 7.19 -34.94 12.67
N MET A 174 5.89 -34.72 12.45
CA MET A 174 5.02 -34.07 13.40
C MET A 174 4.75 -34.97 14.60
N LYS A 175 4.87 -34.43 15.80
CA LYS A 175 4.50 -35.18 17.00
C LYS A 175 3.00 -35.45 16.97
N GLY A 176 2.61 -36.73 17.07
CA GLY A 176 1.19 -37.08 17.23
C GLY A 176 0.60 -36.45 18.51
N GLN A 177 -0.62 -35.98 18.42
CA GLN A 177 -1.41 -35.60 19.58
C GLN A 177 -1.97 -36.83 20.21
#